data_b8c17440d8565933f9435cd8eaeb26e3
#
_entry.id   b8c17440d8565933f9435cd8eaeb26e3
#
_cell.length_a   1.000
_cell.length_b   1.000
_cell.length_c   1.000
_cell.angle_alpha   90.00
_cell.angle_beta   90.00
_cell.angle_gamma   90.00
#
_symmetry.space_group_name_H-M   'P 1'
#
loop_
_entity.id
_entity.type
_entity.pdbx_description
1 polymer ?
#
loop_
_entity_poly.entity_id
_entity_poly.type
_entity_poly.pdbx_seq_one_letter_code
_entity_poly.pdbx_strand_id
1 'polypeptide(L)'
;MAQFETIRMLRFGDCDPAGIAYFPRYFDMLNSVVEDWWGAMGLPWKVLFGERRIGLPTVRFEADFRAPALLGDELRFTLAVKRIGRKSVDLEHTIRRGTTVLWQATQILVVTSLDTHQSMNWPDDLRAALVSFQEAPHAHHPSA
;
A
#
# COMPACT_ATOMS: atom_id res chain seq x y z
N MET A 1 11.27 8.93 -6.35
CA MET A 1 11.12 7.48 -6.40
C MET A 1 9.74 7.13 -6.86
N ALA A 2 9.66 6.14 -7.70
CA ALA A 2 8.36 5.75 -8.24
C ALA A 2 7.67 4.65 -7.43
N GLN A 3 8.41 3.90 -6.62
CA GLN A 3 7.84 2.78 -5.89
C GLN A 3 8.50 2.59 -4.53
N PHE A 4 7.72 2.11 -3.60
CA PHE A 4 8.24 1.60 -2.34
C PHE A 4 8.26 0.08 -2.42
N GLU A 5 9.33 -0.53 -1.96
CA GLU A 5 9.53 -1.96 -2.06
C GLU A 5 9.98 -2.53 -0.73
N THR A 6 9.42 -3.68 -0.37
CA THR A 6 9.84 -4.38 0.83
C THR A 6 9.64 -5.88 0.64
N ILE A 7 10.34 -6.67 1.43
CA ILE A 7 10.31 -8.12 1.32
C ILE A 7 9.76 -8.70 2.60
N ARG A 8 8.86 -9.69 2.46
CA ARG A 8 8.29 -10.44 3.58
C ARG A 8 8.39 -11.92 3.26
N MET A 9 8.74 -12.72 4.24
CA MET A 9 8.65 -14.17 4.08
C MET A 9 7.26 -14.62 4.49
N LEU A 10 6.66 -15.52 3.70
CA LEU A 10 5.37 -16.10 4.07
C LEU A 10 5.62 -17.16 5.13
N ARG A 11 5.12 -16.91 6.33
CA ARG A 11 5.37 -17.75 7.49
C ARG A 11 4.21 -18.72 7.72
N PHE A 12 4.47 -19.72 8.56
CA PHE A 12 3.46 -20.72 8.88
C PHE A 12 2.14 -20.10 9.35
N GLY A 13 2.20 -19.08 10.20
CA GLY A 13 1.00 -18.41 10.69
C GLY A 13 0.21 -17.64 9.64
N ASP A 14 0.79 -17.44 8.47
CA ASP A 14 0.12 -16.75 7.37
C ASP A 14 -0.60 -17.72 6.43
N CYS A 15 -0.45 -19.02 6.68
CA CYS A 15 -0.93 -20.05 5.76
C CYS A 15 -2.14 -20.78 6.31
N ASP A 16 -2.93 -21.35 5.39
CA ASP A 16 -3.98 -22.30 5.72
C ASP A 16 -3.40 -23.73 5.74
N PRO A 17 -4.19 -24.75 6.08
CA PRO A 17 -3.69 -26.13 6.13
C PRO A 17 -3.12 -26.65 4.82
N ALA A 18 -3.43 -26.02 3.67
CA ALA A 18 -2.90 -26.44 2.39
C ALA A 18 -1.48 -25.88 2.15
N GLY A 19 -0.96 -25.05 3.06
CA GLY A 19 0.38 -24.50 2.91
C GLY A 19 0.44 -23.29 1.99
N ILE A 20 -0.70 -22.70 1.66
CA ILE A 20 -0.76 -21.49 0.86
C ILE A 20 -1.27 -20.34 1.73
N ALA A 21 -0.99 -19.12 1.31
CA ALA A 21 -1.40 -17.95 2.06
C ALA A 21 -2.92 -17.97 2.31
N TYR A 22 -3.29 -17.80 3.58
CA TYR A 22 -4.69 -17.61 3.94
C TYR A 22 -5.10 -16.24 3.45
N PHE A 23 -6.06 -16.15 2.54
CA PHE A 23 -6.25 -14.92 1.76
C PHE A 23 -6.43 -13.65 2.61
N PRO A 24 -7.08 -13.66 3.79
CA PRO A 24 -7.15 -12.43 4.59
C PRO A 24 -5.79 -11.93 5.07
N ARG A 25 -4.79 -12.79 5.12
CA ARG A 25 -3.44 -12.41 5.53
C ARG A 25 -2.76 -11.47 4.53
N TYR A 26 -3.18 -11.52 3.26
CA TYR A 26 -2.66 -10.55 2.30
C TYR A 26 -2.98 -9.13 2.76
N PHE A 27 -4.17 -8.92 3.31
CA PHE A 27 -4.59 -7.60 3.76
C PHE A 27 -3.82 -7.16 5.01
N ASP A 28 -3.55 -8.07 5.93
CA ASP A 28 -2.71 -7.75 7.09
C ASP A 28 -1.30 -7.37 6.66
N MET A 29 -0.72 -8.14 5.76
CA MET A 29 0.62 -7.86 5.26
C MET A 29 0.64 -6.53 4.51
N LEU A 30 -0.36 -6.30 3.67
CA LEU A 30 -0.47 -5.06 2.93
C LEU A 30 -0.57 -3.86 3.87
N ASN A 31 -1.38 -4.00 4.90
CA ASN A 31 -1.55 -2.93 5.88
C ASN A 31 -0.22 -2.57 6.54
N SER A 32 0.59 -3.58 6.87
CA SER A 32 1.91 -3.33 7.45
C SER A 32 2.86 -2.68 6.44
N VAL A 33 2.73 -3.02 5.16
CA VAL A 33 3.54 -2.41 4.10
C VAL A 33 3.19 -0.93 3.95
N VAL A 34 1.90 -0.59 3.99
CA VAL A 34 1.46 0.81 3.94
C VAL A 34 2.00 1.58 5.13
N GLU A 35 1.94 0.99 6.32
CA GLU A 35 2.47 1.62 7.51
C GLU A 35 3.97 1.86 7.40
N ASP A 36 4.72 0.88 6.92
CA ASP A 36 6.17 1.01 6.72
C ASP A 36 6.49 2.08 5.70
N TRP A 37 5.68 2.18 4.65
CA TRP A 37 5.86 3.20 3.62
C TRP A 37 5.71 4.61 4.20
N TRP A 38 4.66 4.85 4.98
CA TRP A 38 4.49 6.15 5.63
C TRP A 38 5.64 6.43 6.59
N GLY A 39 6.10 5.40 7.32
CA GLY A 39 7.27 5.54 8.17
C GLY A 39 8.52 5.93 7.40
N ALA A 40 8.71 5.32 6.21
CA ALA A 40 9.85 5.64 5.34
C ALA A 40 9.79 7.07 4.82
N MET A 41 8.60 7.65 4.74
CA MET A 41 8.42 9.05 4.34
C MET A 41 8.57 10.02 5.52
N GLY A 42 8.92 9.50 6.71
CA GLY A 42 9.08 10.34 7.90
C GLY A 42 7.77 10.63 8.62
N LEU A 43 6.72 9.87 8.31
CA LEU A 43 5.39 10.08 8.85
C LEU A 43 4.84 8.79 9.46
N PRO A 44 5.47 8.26 10.53
CA PRO A 44 5.01 7.00 11.13
C PRO A 44 3.60 7.15 11.72
N TRP A 45 2.89 6.04 11.80
CA TRP A 45 1.51 6.02 12.33
C TRP A 45 1.41 6.64 13.72
N LYS A 46 2.45 6.46 14.54
CA LYS A 46 2.47 7.09 15.85
C LYS A 46 2.28 8.61 15.77
N VAL A 47 2.92 9.21 14.77
CA VAL A 47 2.82 10.66 14.55
C VAL A 47 1.49 11.00 13.87
N LEU A 48 1.17 10.32 12.76
CA LEU A 48 -0.04 10.64 12.02
C LEU A 48 -1.29 10.40 12.85
N PHE A 49 -1.45 9.20 13.37
CA PHE A 49 -2.67 8.80 14.07
C PHE A 49 -2.66 9.30 15.50
N GLY A 50 -1.51 9.19 16.18
CA GLY A 50 -1.39 9.50 17.60
C GLY A 50 -1.31 10.98 17.90
N GLU A 51 -0.45 11.70 17.19
CA GLU A 51 -0.21 13.11 17.46
C GLU A 51 -1.04 14.02 16.59
N ARG A 52 -1.08 13.76 15.29
CA ARG A 52 -1.77 14.64 14.34
C ARG A 52 -3.24 14.29 14.18
N ARG A 53 -3.66 13.17 14.70
CA ARG A 53 -5.04 12.71 14.63
C ARG A 53 -5.54 12.66 13.19
N ILE A 54 -4.74 12.08 12.33
CA ILE A 54 -5.06 11.89 10.91
C ILE A 54 -5.13 10.40 10.63
N GLY A 55 -6.25 9.95 10.08
CA GLY A 55 -6.43 8.57 9.67
C GLY A 55 -6.47 8.45 8.16
N LEU A 56 -6.24 7.24 7.70
CA LEU A 56 -6.20 6.93 6.26
C LEU A 56 -7.06 5.69 5.98
N PRO A 57 -8.38 5.79 6.20
CA PRO A 57 -9.25 4.65 5.93
C PRO A 57 -9.25 4.28 4.45
N THR A 58 -9.38 2.97 4.20
CA THR A 58 -9.56 2.45 2.87
C THR A 58 -11.03 2.59 2.50
N VAL A 59 -11.32 3.25 1.38
CA VAL A 59 -12.69 3.42 0.92
C VAL A 59 -13.01 2.52 -0.27
N ARG A 60 -11.99 1.99 -0.94
CA ARG A 60 -12.18 1.07 -2.04
C ARG A 60 -10.97 0.17 -2.17
N PHE A 61 -11.22 -1.09 -2.48
CA PHE A 61 -10.16 -2.07 -2.63
C PHE A 61 -10.56 -3.08 -3.69
N GLU A 62 -9.68 -3.28 -4.69
CA GLU A 62 -9.89 -4.28 -5.73
C GLU A 62 -8.63 -5.12 -5.82
N ALA A 63 -8.78 -6.43 -5.81
CA ALA A 63 -7.64 -7.32 -5.82
C ALA A 63 -7.85 -8.47 -6.79
N ASP A 64 -6.77 -8.85 -7.48
CA ASP A 64 -6.72 -10.03 -8.34
C ASP A 64 -5.74 -11.02 -7.73
N PHE A 65 -6.21 -12.25 -7.50
CA PHE A 65 -5.41 -13.35 -6.99
C PHE A 65 -4.97 -14.19 -8.18
N ARG A 66 -3.70 -14.11 -8.55
CA ARG A 66 -3.23 -14.74 -9.80
C ARG A 66 -2.59 -16.08 -9.55
N ALA A 67 -1.82 -16.22 -8.49
CA ALA A 67 -1.18 -17.46 -8.12
C ALA A 67 -0.99 -17.51 -6.62
N PRO A 68 -1.02 -18.69 -6.00
CA PRO A 68 -0.88 -18.78 -4.56
C PRO A 68 0.53 -18.49 -4.10
N ALA A 69 0.66 -17.81 -2.97
CA ALA A 69 1.91 -17.71 -2.24
C ALA A 69 2.01 -18.96 -1.36
N LEU A 70 3.20 -19.53 -1.29
CA LEU A 70 3.44 -20.80 -0.62
C LEU A 70 4.27 -20.57 0.64
N LEU A 71 4.08 -21.46 1.62
CA LEU A 71 4.85 -21.43 2.86
C LEU A 71 6.35 -21.32 2.56
N GLY A 72 7.00 -20.35 3.17
CA GLY A 72 8.42 -20.15 3.01
C GLY A 72 8.81 -19.29 1.83
N ASP A 73 7.84 -18.87 1.01
CA ASP A 73 8.13 -17.99 -0.12
C ASP A 73 8.62 -16.63 0.37
N GLU A 74 9.60 -16.10 -0.34
CA GLU A 74 10.03 -14.72 -0.16
C GLU A 74 9.17 -13.86 -1.08
N LEU A 75 8.37 -13.00 -0.48
CA LEU A 75 7.42 -12.17 -1.20
C LEU A 75 7.95 -10.76 -1.32
N ARG A 76 7.97 -10.24 -2.54
CA ARG A 76 8.36 -8.86 -2.79
C ARG A 76 7.10 -8.02 -2.97
N PHE A 77 6.91 -7.07 -2.07
CA PHE A 77 5.80 -6.14 -2.12
C PHE A 77 6.27 -4.84 -2.75
N THR A 78 5.56 -4.38 -3.77
CA THR A 78 5.80 -3.06 -4.33
C THR A 78 4.53 -2.23 -4.22
N LEU A 79 4.71 -0.96 -3.88
CA LEU A 79 3.63 0.00 -3.72
C LEU A 79 3.95 1.22 -4.58
N ALA A 80 3.02 1.60 -5.43
CA ALA A 80 3.17 2.76 -6.29
C ALA A 80 2.00 3.71 -6.07
N VAL A 81 2.28 5.02 -6.09
CA VAL A 81 1.25 6.04 -6.02
C VAL A 81 0.80 6.31 -7.46
N LYS A 82 -0.46 6.03 -7.76
CA LYS A 82 -0.99 6.19 -9.12
C LYS A 82 -1.65 7.55 -9.31
N ARG A 83 -2.40 8.00 -8.32
CA ARG A 83 -3.15 9.24 -8.43
C ARG A 83 -3.31 9.87 -7.06
N ILE A 84 -3.13 11.19 -7.00
CA ILE A 84 -3.33 11.95 -5.77
C ILE A 84 -4.48 12.91 -5.99
N GLY A 85 -5.57 12.70 -5.25
CA GLY A 85 -6.71 13.62 -5.25
C GLY A 85 -6.54 14.68 -4.19
N ARG A 86 -7.52 15.55 -4.04
CA ARG A 86 -7.49 16.55 -2.96
C ARG A 86 -7.58 15.92 -1.59
N LYS A 87 -8.32 14.83 -1.48
CA LYS A 87 -8.61 14.15 -0.21
C LYS A 87 -8.30 12.67 -0.25
N SER A 88 -7.72 12.19 -1.35
CA SER A 88 -7.54 10.77 -1.55
C SER A 88 -6.23 10.45 -2.24
N VAL A 89 -5.84 9.17 -2.20
CA VAL A 89 -4.72 8.67 -2.96
C VAL A 89 -5.04 7.26 -3.44
N ASP A 90 -4.70 6.99 -4.69
CA ASP A 90 -4.86 5.66 -5.28
C ASP A 90 -3.50 4.99 -5.26
N LEU A 91 -3.43 3.84 -4.61
CA LEU A 91 -2.21 3.04 -4.49
C LEU A 91 -2.36 1.77 -5.31
N GLU A 92 -1.28 1.38 -5.97
CA GLU A 92 -1.22 0.10 -6.64
C GLU A 92 -0.23 -0.79 -5.91
N HIS A 93 -0.67 -1.99 -5.56
CA HIS A 93 0.13 -2.98 -4.85
C HIS A 93 0.36 -4.17 -5.73
N THR A 94 1.58 -4.71 -5.71
CA THR A 94 1.91 -5.94 -6.41
C THR A 94 2.75 -6.81 -5.49
N ILE A 95 2.41 -8.09 -5.44
CA ILE A 95 3.21 -9.08 -4.70
C ILE A 95 3.78 -10.06 -5.71
N ARG A 96 5.11 -10.24 -5.67
CA ARG A 96 5.83 -11.13 -6.57
C ARG A 96 6.64 -12.14 -5.80
N ARG A 97 6.77 -13.32 -6.40
CA ARG A 97 7.78 -14.31 -6.04
C ARG A 97 8.73 -14.38 -7.23
N GLY A 98 9.95 -13.88 -7.06
CA GLY A 98 10.83 -13.71 -8.20
C GLY A 98 10.18 -12.77 -9.21
N THR A 99 10.00 -13.23 -10.44
CA THR A 99 9.34 -12.44 -11.49
C THR A 99 7.86 -12.74 -11.62
N THR A 100 7.36 -13.72 -10.88
CA THR A 100 5.96 -14.13 -10.97
C THR A 100 5.09 -13.23 -10.14
N VAL A 101 4.09 -12.63 -10.77
CA VAL A 101 3.09 -11.83 -10.07
C VAL A 101 2.09 -12.78 -9.43
N LEU A 102 1.98 -12.72 -8.12
CA LEU A 102 1.04 -13.55 -7.38
C LEU A 102 -0.27 -12.83 -7.11
N TRP A 103 -0.20 -11.51 -6.94
CA TRP A 103 -1.35 -10.74 -6.47
C TRP A 103 -1.18 -9.29 -6.87
N GLN A 104 -2.26 -8.66 -7.26
CA GLN A 104 -2.28 -7.23 -7.57
C GLN A 104 -3.52 -6.61 -6.96
N ALA A 105 -3.40 -5.37 -6.50
CA ALA A 105 -4.52 -4.67 -5.91
C ALA A 105 -4.42 -3.17 -6.12
N THR A 106 -5.59 -2.55 -6.18
CA THR A 106 -5.72 -1.09 -6.13
C THR A 106 -6.43 -0.74 -4.84
N GLN A 107 -5.89 0.22 -4.12
CA GLN A 107 -6.42 0.66 -2.84
C GLN A 107 -6.59 2.16 -2.86
N ILE A 108 -7.75 2.64 -2.45
CA ILE A 108 -8.00 4.07 -2.35
C ILE A 108 -8.13 4.43 -0.88
N LEU A 109 -7.26 5.34 -0.44
CA LEU A 109 -7.27 5.87 0.92
C LEU A 109 -7.81 7.30 0.88
N VAL A 110 -8.52 7.69 1.93
CA VAL A 110 -9.03 9.06 2.09
C VAL A 110 -8.46 9.64 3.37
N VAL A 111 -7.85 10.81 3.28
CA VAL A 111 -7.29 11.47 4.45
C VAL A 111 -8.44 12.02 5.29
N THR A 112 -8.45 11.66 6.57
CA THR A 112 -9.60 11.88 7.45
C THR A 112 -9.12 12.39 8.80
N SER A 113 -9.86 13.35 9.37
CA SER A 113 -9.62 13.79 10.73
C SER A 113 -10.18 12.73 11.69
N LEU A 114 -9.35 12.26 12.62
CA LEU A 114 -9.81 11.30 13.63
C LEU A 114 -10.64 11.96 14.71
N ASP A 115 -10.60 13.29 14.79
CA ASP A 115 -11.40 14.03 15.76
C ASP A 115 -12.82 14.25 15.27
N THR A 116 -12.99 14.56 13.99
CA THR A 116 -14.31 14.82 13.41
C THR A 116 -14.85 13.66 12.59
N HIS A 117 -14.00 12.69 12.23
CA HIS A 117 -14.31 11.59 11.33
C HIS A 117 -14.76 12.06 9.95
N GLN A 118 -14.27 13.23 9.55
CA GLN A 118 -14.59 13.81 8.24
C GLN A 118 -13.36 13.84 7.38
N SER A 119 -13.53 13.62 6.07
CA SER A 119 -12.44 13.77 5.13
C SER A 119 -11.94 15.20 5.12
N MET A 120 -10.68 15.36 4.78
CA MET A 120 -10.03 16.67 4.75
C MET A 120 -9.09 16.72 3.55
N ASN A 121 -8.67 17.93 3.20
CA ASN A 121 -7.65 18.07 2.17
C ASN A 121 -6.32 17.59 2.72
N TRP A 122 -5.46 17.05 1.85
CA TRP A 122 -4.13 16.66 2.26
C TRP A 122 -3.41 17.85 2.87
N PRO A 123 -2.86 17.72 4.09
CA PRO A 123 -1.89 18.69 4.57
C PRO A 123 -0.71 18.77 3.60
N ASP A 124 -0.08 19.95 3.50
CA ASP A 124 0.95 20.18 2.49
C ASP A 124 2.11 19.20 2.58
N ASP A 125 2.55 18.85 3.79
CA ASP A 125 3.66 17.93 3.97
C ASP A 125 3.31 16.50 3.56
N LEU A 126 2.08 16.08 3.82
CA LEU A 126 1.62 14.76 3.39
C LEU A 126 1.52 14.70 1.87
N ARG A 127 0.97 15.75 1.26
CA ARG A 127 0.90 15.80 -0.20
C ARG A 127 2.30 15.74 -0.82
N ALA A 128 3.23 16.50 -0.26
CA ALA A 128 4.60 16.50 -0.78
C ALA A 128 5.23 15.11 -0.69
N ALA A 129 4.98 14.40 0.41
CA ALA A 129 5.47 13.04 0.58
C ALA A 129 4.89 12.12 -0.50
N LEU A 130 3.58 12.21 -0.73
CA LEU A 130 2.93 11.40 -1.75
C LEU A 130 3.48 11.69 -3.15
N VAL A 131 3.68 12.97 -3.46
CA VAL A 131 4.20 13.38 -4.77
C VAL A 131 5.58 12.78 -5.00
N SER A 132 6.40 12.65 -3.95
CA SER A 132 7.75 12.09 -4.10
C SER A 132 7.74 10.62 -4.53
N PHE A 133 6.63 9.93 -4.34
CA PHE A 133 6.48 8.52 -4.76
C PHE A 133 5.59 8.37 -5.99
N GLN A 134 5.04 9.45 -6.50
CA GLN A 134 4.22 9.36 -7.69
C GLN A 134 5.10 9.10 -8.91
N GLU A 135 4.65 8.18 -9.76
CA GLU A 135 5.37 7.89 -10.98
C GLU A 135 5.37 9.11 -11.89
N ALA A 136 6.49 9.34 -12.56
CA ALA A 136 6.55 10.43 -13.51
C ALA A 136 5.53 10.21 -14.62
N PRO A 137 4.91 11.27 -15.13
CA PRO A 137 4.01 11.13 -16.26
C PRO A 137 4.72 10.43 -17.41
N HIS A 138 3.99 9.56 -18.07
CA HIS A 138 4.53 8.80 -19.17
C HIS A 138 4.39 9.52 -20.49
N ALA A 139 4.66 10.79 -20.48
CA ALA A 139 4.63 11.54 -21.73
C ALA A 139 5.57 10.94 -22.76
N HIS A 140 6.62 10.32 -22.27
CA HIS A 140 7.60 9.62 -23.10
C HIS A 140 7.25 8.16 -23.28
N HIS A 141 6.14 7.73 -22.78
CA HIS A 141 5.69 6.36 -22.89
C HIS A 141 4.65 6.29 -23.95
N PRO A 142 5.04 6.07 -25.13
CA PRO A 142 4.07 6.09 -26.22
C PRO A 142 3.06 4.99 -26.09
N SER A 143 3.48 3.93 -25.49
CA SER A 143 2.57 2.82 -25.37
C SER A 143 1.95 2.80 -24.04
N ALA A 144 2.33 3.68 -23.39
CA ALA A 144 1.87 3.61 -22.04
C ALA A 144 0.56 3.25 -22.13
#